data_f7c2ffe578305d180abd57f9b273846e
#
_entry.id   f7c2ffe578305d180abd57f9b273846e
#
_cell.length_a   1.000
_cell.length_b   1.000
_cell.length_c   1.000
_cell.angle_alpha   90.00
_cell.angle_beta   90.00
_cell.angle_gamma   90.00
#
_symmetry.space_group_name_H-M   'P 1'
#
loop_
_entity.id
_entity.type
_entity.pdbx_description
1 polymer ?
#
loop_
_entity_poly.entity_id
_entity_poly.type
_entity_poly.pdbx_seq_one_letter_code
_entity_poly.pdbx_strand_id
1 'polypeptide(L)' 'MSKNEKLPENIKLEMIGEKRYVRINEGAKRYSVSPNTFRMMAAEAHAIIHVRRIVLIDTKMIDEYLEAFREE' A
#
# COMPACT_ATOMS: atom_id res chain seq x y z
N MET A 1 15.23 11.36 15.76
CA MET A 1 14.55 11.25 15.47
C MET A 1 14.51 11.14 15.05
N SER A 2 14.82 11.31 15.13
CA SER A 2 14.27 11.21 14.73
C SER A 2 14.30 11.24 14.29
N LYS A 3 14.53 11.47 14.18
CA LYS A 3 14.02 11.57 13.79
C LYS A 3 13.65 11.66 13.57
N ASN A 4 13.98 12.14 13.88
CA ASN A 4 13.20 12.25 13.67
C ASN A 4 12.85 12.62 13.78
N GLU A 5 12.80 13.13 13.96
CA GLU A 5 12.28 13.36 14.03
C GLU A 5 11.72 13.88 13.97
N LYS A 6 11.65 14.62 14.05
CA LYS A 6 11.00 14.98 13.68
C LYS A 6 10.46 14.76 13.06
N LEU A 7 10.02 15.32 13.86
CA LEU A 7 9.37 14.79 12.92
C LEU A 7 9.02 15.58 11.83
N PRO A 8 9.45 15.28 10.80
CA PRO A 8 9.09 16.02 9.64
C PRO A 8 7.65 15.82 9.29
N GLU A 9 7.18 16.63 8.39
CA GLU A 9 5.80 16.63 8.01
C GLU A 9 5.40 15.36 7.31
N ASN A 10 6.30 14.79 6.53
CA ASN A 10 5.97 13.54 5.84
C ASN A 10 5.69 12.42 6.83
N ILE A 11 6.27 12.52 8.01
CA ILE A 11 5.98 11.53 9.02
C ILE A 11 4.55 11.65 9.49
N LYS A 12 4.06 12.87 9.54
CA LYS A 12 2.67 13.07 9.92
C LYS A 12 1.73 12.40 8.95
N LEU A 13 2.05 12.47 7.67
CA LEU A 13 1.19 11.83 6.68
C LEU A 13 1.12 10.35 6.91
N GLU A 14 2.24 9.74 7.29
CA GLU A 14 2.22 8.32 7.56
C GLU A 14 1.45 8.00 8.82
N MET A 15 1.44 8.93 9.76
CA MET A 15 0.72 8.72 10.99
C MET A 15 -0.78 8.67 10.78
N ILE A 16 -1.26 9.22 9.70
CA ILE A 16 -2.69 9.11 9.41
C ILE A 16 -2.97 7.93 8.49
N GLY A 17 -2.02 7.00 8.43
CA GLY A 17 -2.29 5.72 7.82
C GLY A 17 -2.12 5.63 6.32
N GLU A 18 -1.51 6.63 5.74
CA GLU A 18 -1.37 6.65 4.29
C GLU A 18 -0.03 6.12 3.84
N LYS A 19 0.36 4.97 4.36
CA LYS A 19 1.59 4.33 3.93
C LYS A 19 1.51 3.99 2.45
N ARG A 20 2.59 4.25 1.76
CA ARG A 20 2.63 3.90 0.35
C ARG A 20 2.89 2.41 0.14
N TYR A 21 3.78 1.84 0.95
CA TYR A 21 4.14 0.43 0.78
C TYR A 21 3.63 -0.37 1.96
N VAL A 22 2.91 -1.45 1.66
CA VAL A 22 2.32 -2.29 2.70
C VAL A 22 2.63 -3.75 2.43
N ARG A 23 2.51 -4.57 3.47
CA ARG A 23 2.60 -6.02 3.33
C ARG A 23 1.22 -6.53 2.91
N ILE A 24 1.18 -7.78 2.44
CA ILE A 24 -0.07 -8.34 1.92
C ILE A 24 -1.20 -8.26 2.93
N ASN A 25 -0.97 -8.74 4.15
CA ASN A 25 -2.05 -8.76 5.14
C ASN A 25 -2.48 -7.37 5.54
N GLU A 26 -1.53 -6.47 5.66
CA GLU A 26 -1.82 -5.09 6.01
C GLU A 26 -2.65 -4.43 4.92
N GLY A 27 -2.25 -4.63 3.67
CA GLY A 27 -2.98 -4.04 2.57
C GLY A 27 -4.36 -4.63 2.41
N ALA A 28 -4.50 -5.94 2.64
CA ALA A 28 -5.80 -6.56 2.53
C ALA A 28 -6.79 -5.92 3.50
N LYS A 29 -6.35 -5.66 4.73
CA LYS A 29 -7.20 -5.00 5.71
C LYS A 29 -7.56 -3.59 5.26
N ARG A 30 -6.57 -2.88 4.75
CA ARG A 30 -6.77 -1.48 4.35
C ARG A 30 -7.81 -1.36 3.24
N TYR A 31 -7.84 -2.32 2.33
CA TYR A 31 -8.78 -2.28 1.21
C TYR A 31 -9.99 -3.19 1.42
N SER A 32 -10.11 -3.79 2.59
CA SER A 32 -11.28 -4.58 2.95
C SER A 32 -11.50 -5.78 2.04
N VAL A 33 -10.42 -6.45 1.71
CA VAL A 33 -10.47 -7.66 0.89
C VAL A 33 -9.66 -8.74 1.57
N SER A 34 -9.79 -9.97 1.08
CA SER A 34 -8.99 -11.06 1.62
C SER A 34 -7.54 -10.90 1.15
N PRO A 35 -6.59 -11.49 1.89
CA PRO A 35 -5.20 -11.44 1.45
C PRO A 35 -4.99 -12.01 0.06
N ASN A 36 -5.71 -13.08 -0.27
CA ASN A 36 -5.57 -13.68 -1.58
C ASN A 36 -6.07 -12.73 -2.68
N THR A 37 -7.20 -12.09 -2.42
CA THR A 37 -7.72 -11.12 -3.37
C THR A 37 -6.79 -9.94 -3.53
N PHE A 38 -6.24 -9.47 -2.41
CA PHE A 38 -5.31 -8.34 -2.47
C PHE A 38 -4.06 -8.69 -3.29
N ARG A 39 -3.56 -9.92 -3.11
CA ARG A 39 -2.41 -10.35 -3.89
C ARG A 39 -2.73 -10.35 -5.38
N MET A 40 -3.90 -10.82 -5.74
CA MET A 40 -4.30 -10.84 -7.14
C MET A 40 -4.43 -9.42 -7.70
N MET A 41 -5.01 -8.53 -6.92
CA MET A 41 -5.10 -7.13 -7.34
C MET A 41 -3.71 -6.53 -7.55
N ALA A 42 -2.80 -6.84 -6.63
CA ALA A 42 -1.45 -6.30 -6.74
C ALA A 42 -0.73 -6.80 -7.98
N ALA A 43 -0.95 -8.07 -8.32
CA ALA A 43 -0.34 -8.61 -9.52
C ALA A 43 -0.87 -7.92 -10.77
N GLU A 44 -2.18 -7.72 -10.83
CA GLU A 44 -2.79 -7.07 -11.98
C GLU A 44 -2.40 -5.60 -12.07
N ALA A 45 -2.21 -4.97 -10.93
CA ALA A 45 -1.82 -3.55 -10.88
C ALA A 45 -0.33 -3.33 -11.08
N HIS A 46 0.44 -4.41 -11.21
CA HIS A 46 1.90 -4.33 -11.29
C HIS A 46 2.48 -3.63 -10.07
N ALA A 47 1.89 -3.91 -8.91
CA ALA A 47 2.23 -3.22 -7.68
C ALA A 47 3.11 -4.03 -6.74
N ILE A 48 3.49 -5.24 -7.13
CA ILE A 48 4.27 -6.12 -6.25
C ILE A 48 5.74 -5.79 -6.36
N ILE A 49 6.37 -5.59 -5.21
CA ILE A 49 7.79 -5.29 -5.13
C ILE A 49 8.44 -6.35 -4.26
N HIS A 50 9.49 -6.96 -4.79
CA HIS A 50 10.26 -7.95 -4.04
C HIS A 50 11.56 -7.31 -3.58
N VAL A 51 11.78 -7.31 -2.27
CA VAL A 51 13.02 -6.82 -1.69
C VAL A 51 13.54 -7.93 -0.80
N ARG A 52 14.57 -8.62 -1.27
CA ARG A 52 15.09 -9.76 -0.55
C ARG A 52 13.98 -10.78 -0.36
N ARG A 53 13.57 -11.05 0.88
CA ARG A 53 12.50 -12.01 1.15
C ARG A 53 11.19 -11.33 1.48
N ILE A 54 11.15 -10.01 1.34
CA ILE A 54 9.98 -9.25 1.70
C ILE A 54 9.19 -8.92 0.43
N VAL A 55 7.88 -9.04 0.53
CA VAL A 55 6.99 -8.64 -0.55
C VAL A 55 6.24 -7.41 -0.09
N LEU A 56 6.39 -6.33 -0.84
CA LEU A 56 5.69 -5.08 -0.55
C LEU A 56 4.75 -4.76 -1.70
N ILE A 57 3.67 -4.09 -1.37
CA ILE A 57 2.69 -3.67 -2.37
C ILE A 57 2.66 -2.16 -2.41
N ASP A 58 2.78 -1.60 -3.60
CA ASP A 58 2.75 -0.16 -3.82
C ASP A 58 1.29 0.28 -3.87
N THR A 59 0.84 0.93 -2.79
CA THR A 59 -0.57 1.31 -2.72
C THR A 59 -0.96 2.38 -3.73
N LYS A 60 0.00 3.17 -4.17
CA LYS A 60 -0.31 4.14 -5.21
C LYS A 60 -0.76 3.43 -6.48
N MET A 61 -0.09 2.34 -6.83
CA MET A 61 -0.47 1.56 -8.00
C MET A 61 -1.81 0.87 -7.78
N ILE A 62 -2.08 0.43 -6.56
CA ILE A 62 -3.37 -0.17 -6.23
C ILE A 62 -4.47 0.87 -6.41
N ASP A 63 -4.26 2.08 -5.90
CA ASP A 63 -5.27 3.11 -6.01
C ASP A 63 -5.56 3.47 -7.46
N GLU A 64 -4.54 3.54 -8.29
CA GLU A 64 -4.73 3.83 -9.70
C GLU A 64 -5.46 2.70 -10.41
N TYR A 65 -5.12 1.48 -10.03
CA TYR A 65 -5.79 0.30 -10.58
C TYR A 65 -7.28 0.34 -10.26
N LEU A 66 -7.63 0.70 -9.02
CA LEU A 66 -9.02 0.73 -8.61
C LEU A 66 -9.81 1.82 -9.34
N GLU A 67 -9.14 2.91 -9.69
CA GLU A 67 -9.86 3.97 -10.40
C GLU A 67 -10.40 3.48 -11.75
N ALA A 68 -9.75 2.49 -12.34
CA ALA A 68 -10.21 1.94 -13.61
C ALA A 68 -11.54 1.22 -13.49
N PHE A 69 -11.94 0.87 -12.26
CA PHE A 69 -13.20 0.17 -12.03
C PHE A 69 -14.29 1.08 -11.46
N ARG A 70 -14.00 2.35 -11.32
CA ARG A 70 -14.98 3.26 -10.74
C ARG A 70 -16.14 3.45 -11.70
N GLU A 71 -17.35 3.38 -11.18
CA GLU A 71 -18.53 3.61 -11.97
C GLU A 71 -18.91 5.07 -11.94
N GLU A 72 -19.49 5.53 -13.02
CA GLU A 72 -19.89 6.92 -13.12
C GLU A 72 -21.14 7.25 -12.35
#